data_b7dbbb06bfe461a943bd02d2b15b6588
#
_entry.id   b7dbbb06bfe461a943bd02d2b15b6588
#
_cell.length_a   1.000
_cell.length_b   1.000
_cell.length_c   1.000
_cell.angle_alpha   90.00
_cell.angle_beta   90.00
_cell.angle_gamma   90.00
#
_symmetry.space_group_name_H-M   'P 1'
#
loop_
_entity.id
_entity.type
_entity.pdbx_description
1 polymer ?
#
loop_
_entity_poly.entity_id
_entity_poly.type
_entity_poly.pdbx_seq_one_letter_code
_entity_poly.pdbx_strand_id
1 'polypeptide(L)'
;VLASVFKSKGYRVLAVDMDPQGNLSFSMGAETDGCATIYDVLKGELKPKYAVQKSSLVDLIPSNILLSSIELEFTGARREFLLKMALDSLKPYYDYIFIDSPPALGILTVNAFTAADYILMPMLSDIFSLQGIMQLNETIERVRSYCNPDIKVLGAFLTKHNPRTRFSREVEGTL
;
A
#
# COMPACT_ATOMS: atom_id res chain seq x y z
N VAL A 1 3.16 11.83 1.29
CA VAL A 1 3.33 12.97 0.37
C VAL A 1 2.27 12.96 -0.74
N LEU A 2 2.18 11.93 -1.62
CA LEU A 2 1.21 11.92 -2.73
C LEU A 2 -0.23 12.11 -2.26
N ALA A 3 -0.68 11.34 -1.26
CA ALA A 3 -2.02 11.46 -0.70
C ALA A 3 -2.34 12.88 -0.23
N SER A 4 -1.39 13.55 0.43
CA SER A 4 -1.56 14.93 0.90
C SER A 4 -1.67 15.94 -0.27
N VAL A 5 -0.93 15.71 -1.36
CA VAL A 5 -1.04 16.54 -2.58
C VAL A 5 -2.42 16.40 -3.22
N PHE A 6 -2.97 15.19 -3.31
CA PHE A 6 -4.32 14.99 -3.82
C PHE A 6 -5.36 15.64 -2.91
N LYS A 7 -5.21 15.52 -1.60
CA LYS A 7 -6.08 16.20 -0.64
C LYS A 7 -6.04 17.72 -0.80
N SER A 8 -4.85 18.31 -1.00
CA SER A 8 -4.72 19.77 -1.21
C SER A 8 -5.36 20.27 -2.51
N LYS A 9 -5.57 19.37 -3.47
CA LYS A 9 -6.31 19.64 -4.71
C LYS A 9 -7.83 19.49 -4.57
N GLY A 10 -8.33 19.22 -3.36
CA GLY A 10 -9.75 19.13 -3.05
C GLY A 10 -10.36 17.73 -3.17
N TYR A 11 -9.57 16.70 -3.46
CA TYR A 11 -10.07 15.32 -3.51
C TYR A 11 -10.31 14.74 -2.11
N ARG A 12 -11.31 13.86 -1.99
CA ARG A 12 -11.52 13.04 -0.80
C ARG A 12 -10.53 11.87 -0.85
N VAL A 13 -9.59 11.85 0.08
CA VAL A 13 -8.46 10.91 0.06
C VAL A 13 -8.43 10.10 1.33
N LEU A 14 -8.28 8.78 1.16
CA LEU A 14 -7.98 7.82 2.23
C LEU A 14 -6.57 7.27 2.00
N ALA A 15 -5.78 7.17 3.05
CA ALA A 15 -4.58 6.35 3.08
C ALA A 15 -4.84 5.09 3.91
N VAL A 16 -4.24 3.98 3.52
CA VAL A 16 -4.30 2.70 4.23
C VAL A 16 -2.88 2.20 4.41
N ASP A 17 -2.47 2.05 5.65
CA ASP A 17 -1.15 1.52 5.98
C ASP A 17 -1.24 -0.01 6.05
N MET A 18 -0.53 -0.70 5.16
CA MET A 18 -0.47 -2.16 5.10
C MET A 18 0.90 -2.69 5.55
N ASP A 19 1.78 -1.82 6.07
CA ASP A 19 3.05 -2.24 6.62
C ASP A 19 2.91 -2.47 8.14
N PRO A 20 3.25 -3.66 8.68
CA PRO A 20 3.28 -3.90 10.12
C PRO A 20 4.19 -2.95 10.90
N GLN A 21 5.17 -2.33 10.25
CA GLN A 21 6.04 -1.32 10.87
C GLN A 21 5.32 0.00 11.15
N GLY A 22 4.18 0.27 10.49
CA GLY A 22 3.35 1.43 10.75
C GLY A 22 4.01 2.78 10.44
N ASN A 23 4.96 2.82 9.50
CA ASN A 23 5.71 4.04 9.18
C ASN A 23 4.81 5.16 8.63
N LEU A 24 3.83 4.82 7.81
CA LEU A 24 2.83 5.78 7.34
C LEU A 24 1.98 6.27 8.50
N SER A 25 1.49 5.38 9.35
CA SER A 25 0.69 5.68 10.54
C SER A 25 1.42 6.64 11.47
N PHE A 26 2.67 6.34 11.79
CA PHE A 26 3.52 7.21 12.61
C PHE A 26 3.73 8.59 11.97
N SER A 27 4.05 8.62 10.66
CA SER A 27 4.29 9.87 9.94
C SER A 27 3.06 10.78 9.85
N MET A 28 1.87 10.19 9.95
CA MET A 28 0.59 10.89 9.92
C MET A 28 0.08 11.27 11.32
N GLY A 29 0.81 10.87 12.38
CA GLY A 29 0.43 11.09 13.77
C GLY A 29 -0.82 10.30 14.18
N ALA A 30 -1.01 9.12 13.60
CA ALA A 30 -2.16 8.28 13.92
C ALA A 30 -1.97 7.58 15.28
N GLU A 31 -3.09 7.38 15.97
CA GLU A 31 -3.15 6.51 17.14
C GLU A 31 -3.08 5.05 16.68
N THR A 32 -2.20 4.27 17.30
CA THR A 32 -2.01 2.85 16.94
C THR A 32 -2.15 1.90 18.13
N ASP A 33 -2.07 2.42 19.35
CA ASP A 33 -2.18 1.65 20.58
C ASP A 33 -3.61 1.73 21.14
N GLY A 34 -4.22 0.56 21.36
CA GLY A 34 -5.58 0.47 21.86
C GLY A 34 -6.67 0.97 20.91
N CYS A 35 -6.33 1.21 19.64
CA CYS A 35 -7.22 1.71 18.61
C CYS A 35 -7.44 0.65 17.52
N ALA A 36 -8.54 0.80 16.79
CA ALA A 36 -8.82 -0.02 15.62
C ALA A 36 -7.81 0.25 14.50
N THR A 37 -7.28 -0.82 13.91
CA THR A 37 -6.30 -0.78 12.83
C THR A 37 -6.76 -1.61 11.63
N ILE A 38 -5.96 -1.62 10.56
CA ILE A 38 -6.23 -2.47 9.41
C ILE A 38 -6.22 -3.97 9.77
N TYR A 39 -5.48 -4.37 10.81
CA TYR A 39 -5.48 -5.75 11.30
C TYR A 39 -6.89 -6.19 11.73
N ASP A 40 -7.59 -5.41 12.56
CA ASP A 40 -8.95 -5.72 13.04
C ASP A 40 -9.96 -5.77 11.89
N VAL A 41 -9.75 -4.91 10.89
CA VAL A 41 -10.57 -4.87 9.67
C VAL A 41 -10.38 -6.14 8.85
N LEU A 42 -9.14 -6.58 8.62
CA LEU A 42 -8.84 -7.77 7.82
C LEU A 42 -9.28 -9.06 8.52
N LYS A 43 -9.28 -9.09 9.86
CA LYS A 43 -9.87 -10.18 10.64
C LYS A 43 -11.40 -10.24 10.55
N GLY A 44 -12.04 -9.19 10.07
CA GLY A 44 -13.50 -9.08 10.02
C GLY A 44 -14.13 -8.77 11.38
N GLU A 45 -13.33 -8.41 12.38
CA GLU A 45 -13.79 -8.05 13.72
C GLU A 45 -14.42 -6.64 13.74
N LEU A 46 -14.06 -5.81 12.75
CA LEU A 46 -14.50 -4.43 12.66
C LEU A 46 -14.87 -4.04 11.23
N LYS A 47 -15.95 -3.26 11.08
CA LYS A 47 -16.26 -2.65 9.77
C LYS A 47 -15.22 -1.57 9.44
N PRO A 48 -14.70 -1.47 8.20
CA PRO A 48 -13.60 -0.58 7.83
C PRO A 48 -13.80 0.87 8.23
N LYS A 49 -15.03 1.39 8.15
CA LYS A 49 -15.35 2.77 8.53
C LYS A 49 -15.01 3.15 9.98
N TYR A 50 -14.96 2.17 10.88
CA TYR A 50 -14.65 2.42 12.28
C TYR A 50 -13.14 2.43 12.57
N ALA A 51 -12.32 1.93 11.65
CA ALA A 51 -10.87 2.04 11.72
C ALA A 51 -10.34 3.33 11.05
N VAL A 52 -11.21 4.10 10.38
CA VAL A 52 -10.80 5.36 9.73
C VAL A 52 -10.59 6.44 10.77
N GLN A 53 -9.37 6.89 10.91
CA GLN A 53 -9.00 8.09 11.68
C GLN A 53 -9.06 9.31 10.77
N LYS A 54 -9.85 10.30 11.17
CA LYS A 54 -9.99 11.57 10.44
C LYS A 54 -8.83 12.49 10.77
N SER A 55 -8.23 13.09 9.74
CA SER A 55 -7.13 14.01 9.89
C SER A 55 -7.28 15.19 8.93
N SER A 56 -6.72 16.34 9.31
CA SER A 56 -6.61 17.50 8.41
C SER A 56 -5.71 17.23 7.21
N LEU A 57 -4.73 16.35 7.35
CA LEU A 57 -3.83 15.97 6.27
C LEU A 57 -4.48 15.01 5.29
N VAL A 58 -4.85 13.82 5.75
CA VAL A 58 -5.50 12.76 4.96
C VAL A 58 -6.17 11.80 5.94
N ASP A 59 -7.37 11.33 5.63
CA ASP A 59 -7.99 10.26 6.41
C ASP A 59 -7.14 8.98 6.32
N LEU A 60 -6.99 8.24 7.41
CA LEU A 60 -6.09 7.10 7.49
C LEU A 60 -6.73 5.90 8.16
N ILE A 61 -6.53 4.70 7.63
CA ILE A 61 -6.64 3.45 8.37
C ILE A 61 -5.22 3.07 8.80
N PRO A 62 -4.91 3.11 10.10
CA PRO A 62 -3.56 2.86 10.58
C PRO A 62 -3.21 1.37 10.63
N SER A 63 -1.92 1.08 10.74
CA SER A 63 -1.36 -0.24 10.99
C SER A 63 -0.64 -0.30 12.32
N ASN A 64 -0.41 -1.51 12.78
CA ASN A 64 0.49 -1.80 13.90
C ASN A 64 1.14 -3.17 13.71
N ILE A 65 2.03 -3.55 14.65
CA ILE A 65 2.80 -4.78 14.57
C ILE A 65 1.94 -6.06 14.55
N LEU A 66 0.71 -6.03 15.04
CA LEU A 66 -0.20 -7.18 14.99
C LEU A 66 -0.52 -7.61 13.56
N LEU A 67 -0.41 -6.70 12.60
CA LEU A 67 -0.61 -7.02 11.19
C LEU A 67 0.39 -8.09 10.67
N SER A 68 1.55 -8.26 11.31
CA SER A 68 2.51 -9.30 10.94
C SER A 68 2.00 -10.72 11.18
N SER A 69 1.03 -10.91 12.08
CA SER A 69 0.45 -12.22 12.36
C SER A 69 -0.52 -12.71 11.27
N ILE A 70 -0.94 -11.85 10.37
CA ILE A 70 -1.89 -12.15 9.30
C ILE A 70 -1.44 -13.35 8.44
N GLU A 71 -0.17 -13.47 8.15
CA GLU A 71 0.35 -14.59 7.34
C GLU A 71 0.14 -15.95 8.01
N LEU A 72 0.16 -16.00 9.33
CA LEU A 72 -0.05 -17.21 10.12
C LEU A 72 -1.54 -17.47 10.42
N GLU A 73 -2.30 -16.42 10.64
CA GLU A 73 -3.71 -16.52 11.04
C GLU A 73 -4.63 -16.78 9.84
N PHE A 74 -4.31 -16.22 8.66
CA PHE A 74 -5.17 -16.33 7.48
C PHE A 74 -4.67 -17.43 6.53
N THR A 75 -5.09 -18.65 6.79
CA THR A 75 -4.80 -19.81 5.93
C THR A 75 -5.97 -20.21 5.03
N GLY A 76 -7.10 -19.53 5.15
CA GLY A 76 -8.34 -19.82 4.42
C GLY A 76 -8.31 -19.45 2.94
N ALA A 77 -9.26 -20.00 2.18
CA ALA A 77 -9.49 -19.58 0.80
C ALA A 77 -9.90 -18.09 0.73
N ARG A 78 -9.48 -17.41 -0.33
CA ARG A 78 -9.74 -15.97 -0.58
C ARG A 78 -9.05 -15.00 0.37
N ARG A 79 -8.02 -15.43 1.08
CA ARG A 79 -7.21 -14.55 1.93
C ARG A 79 -6.53 -13.41 1.16
N GLU A 80 -6.40 -13.55 -0.15
CA GLU A 80 -5.86 -12.55 -1.08
C GLU A 80 -6.83 -11.37 -1.33
N PHE A 81 -8.11 -11.52 -0.97
CA PHE A 81 -9.18 -10.57 -1.26
C PHE A 81 -9.66 -9.78 -0.04
N LEU A 82 -9.08 -9.99 1.12
CA LEU A 82 -9.56 -9.39 2.37
C LEU A 82 -9.58 -7.86 2.31
N LEU A 83 -8.49 -7.26 1.84
CA LEU A 83 -8.40 -5.80 1.70
C LEU A 83 -9.38 -5.27 0.65
N LYS A 84 -9.51 -5.94 -0.49
CA LYS A 84 -10.47 -5.56 -1.54
C LYS A 84 -11.89 -5.51 -0.99
N MET A 85 -12.32 -6.57 -0.30
CA MET A 85 -13.65 -6.65 0.31
C MET A 85 -13.87 -5.54 1.35
N ALA A 86 -12.84 -5.24 2.16
CA ALA A 86 -12.89 -4.17 3.13
C ALA A 86 -13.05 -2.80 2.46
N LEU A 87 -12.23 -2.49 1.46
CA LEU A 87 -12.21 -1.19 0.80
C LEU A 87 -13.42 -0.94 -0.09
N ASP A 88 -14.07 -1.96 -0.63
CA ASP A 88 -15.27 -1.79 -1.46
C ASP A 88 -16.38 -1.02 -0.72
N SER A 89 -16.49 -1.19 0.59
CA SER A 89 -17.45 -0.44 1.41
C SER A 89 -17.10 1.03 1.60
N LEU A 90 -15.84 1.43 1.35
CA LEU A 90 -15.32 2.78 1.52
C LEU A 90 -15.23 3.57 0.20
N LYS A 91 -15.16 2.90 -0.94
CA LYS A 91 -15.04 3.51 -2.27
C LYS A 91 -16.04 4.66 -2.54
N PRO A 92 -17.32 4.59 -2.13
CA PRO A 92 -18.25 5.68 -2.37
C PRO A 92 -17.92 7.00 -1.65
N TYR A 93 -17.08 6.95 -0.62
CA TYR A 93 -16.74 8.09 0.22
C TYR A 93 -15.43 8.78 -0.16
N TYR A 94 -14.60 8.16 -1.01
CA TYR A 94 -13.28 8.63 -1.38
C TYR A 94 -13.08 8.63 -2.88
N ASP A 95 -12.44 9.66 -3.39
CA ASP A 95 -12.07 9.78 -4.80
C ASP A 95 -10.77 9.00 -5.08
N TYR A 96 -9.88 8.91 -4.06
CA TYR A 96 -8.63 8.17 -4.12
C TYR A 96 -8.37 7.44 -2.81
N ILE A 97 -7.91 6.19 -2.93
CA ILE A 97 -7.43 5.38 -1.80
C ILE A 97 -5.97 5.02 -2.10
N PHE A 98 -5.06 5.51 -1.26
CA PHE A 98 -3.63 5.17 -1.32
C PHE A 98 -3.34 4.03 -0.35
N ILE A 99 -2.77 2.94 -0.86
CA ILE A 99 -2.39 1.77 -0.08
C ILE A 99 -0.86 1.77 0.03
N ASP A 100 -0.33 1.90 1.23
CA ASP A 100 1.10 1.79 1.53
C ASP A 100 1.41 0.34 1.87
N SER A 101 2.20 -0.33 1.04
CA SER A 101 2.50 -1.76 1.17
C SER A 101 3.87 -2.01 1.77
N PRO A 102 4.07 -3.12 2.52
CA PRO A 102 5.40 -3.47 3.02
C PRO A 102 6.36 -3.81 1.88
N PRO A 103 7.67 -3.74 2.11
CA PRO A 103 8.67 -4.10 1.10
C PRO A 103 8.70 -5.61 0.79
N ALA A 104 8.18 -6.46 1.67
CA ALA A 104 8.10 -7.90 1.47
C ALA A 104 6.97 -8.26 0.49
N LEU A 105 7.22 -9.19 -0.43
CA LEU A 105 6.25 -9.66 -1.43
C LEU A 105 5.37 -10.80 -0.89
N GLY A 106 4.88 -10.65 0.34
CA GLY A 106 4.00 -11.59 1.04
C GLY A 106 2.52 -11.34 0.80
N ILE A 107 1.69 -11.95 1.64
CA ILE A 107 0.22 -11.88 1.52
C ILE A 107 -0.32 -10.45 1.66
N LEU A 108 0.33 -9.57 2.41
CA LEU A 108 -0.08 -8.18 2.57
C LEU A 108 0.07 -7.41 1.25
N THR A 109 1.19 -7.60 0.54
CA THR A 109 1.42 -7.00 -0.77
C THR A 109 0.46 -7.57 -1.82
N VAL A 110 0.19 -8.87 -1.79
CA VAL A 110 -0.81 -9.50 -2.66
C VAL A 110 -2.19 -8.90 -2.41
N ASN A 111 -2.59 -8.69 -1.15
CA ASN A 111 -3.85 -8.01 -0.81
C ASN A 111 -3.89 -6.57 -1.34
N ALA A 112 -2.80 -5.81 -1.20
CA ALA A 112 -2.71 -4.46 -1.72
C ALA A 112 -2.92 -4.44 -3.25
N PHE A 113 -2.25 -5.30 -4.00
CA PHE A 113 -2.38 -5.38 -5.46
C PHE A 113 -3.75 -5.92 -5.90
N THR A 114 -4.33 -6.84 -5.14
CA THR A 114 -5.69 -7.36 -5.42
C THR A 114 -6.75 -6.27 -5.28
N ALA A 115 -6.56 -5.34 -4.35
CA ALA A 115 -7.48 -4.24 -4.06
C ALA A 115 -7.26 -3.00 -4.94
N ALA A 116 -6.06 -2.82 -5.50
CA ALA A 116 -5.67 -1.61 -6.23
C ALA A 116 -6.08 -1.64 -7.70
N ASP A 117 -6.32 -0.46 -8.27
CA ASP A 117 -6.47 -0.26 -9.72
C ASP A 117 -5.11 0.00 -10.38
N TYR A 118 -4.19 0.65 -9.66
CA TYR A 118 -2.90 1.08 -10.15
C TYR A 118 -1.78 0.82 -9.14
N ILE A 119 -0.59 0.48 -9.68
CA ILE A 119 0.65 0.39 -8.92
C ILE A 119 1.58 1.54 -9.33
N LEU A 120 2.14 2.23 -8.34
CA LEU A 120 3.19 3.22 -8.52
C LEU A 120 4.41 2.79 -7.71
N MET A 121 5.57 2.69 -8.34
CA MET A 121 6.78 2.13 -7.75
C MET A 121 7.79 3.23 -7.39
N PRO A 122 7.94 3.62 -6.11
CA PRO A 122 9.07 4.44 -5.68
C PRO A 122 10.35 3.60 -5.65
N MET A 123 11.40 4.08 -6.29
CA MET A 123 12.68 3.38 -6.40
C MET A 123 13.82 4.21 -5.87
N LEU A 124 14.81 3.55 -5.30
CA LEU A 124 16.12 4.13 -5.04
C LEU A 124 17.02 3.95 -6.28
N SER A 125 17.97 4.88 -6.46
CA SER A 125 18.98 4.75 -7.52
C SER A 125 20.10 3.81 -7.06
N ASP A 126 19.78 2.51 -6.88
CA ASP A 126 20.73 1.48 -6.51
C ASP A 126 20.51 0.17 -7.28
N ILE A 127 21.52 -0.72 -7.30
CA ILE A 127 21.49 -1.99 -8.05
C ILE A 127 20.49 -2.99 -7.46
N PHE A 128 20.21 -2.91 -6.16
CA PHE A 128 19.27 -3.81 -5.50
C PHE A 128 17.82 -3.53 -5.92
N SER A 129 17.53 -2.27 -6.30
CA SER A 129 16.23 -1.89 -6.84
C SER A 129 15.90 -2.61 -8.14
N LEU A 130 16.88 -2.86 -9.02
CA LEU A 130 16.66 -3.58 -10.28
C LEU A 130 16.30 -5.05 -10.06
N GLN A 131 16.97 -5.72 -9.11
CA GLN A 131 16.64 -7.11 -8.77
C GLN A 131 15.25 -7.22 -8.12
N GLY A 132 14.89 -6.27 -7.26
CA GLY A 132 13.57 -6.19 -6.65
C GLY A 132 12.44 -6.01 -7.67
N ILE A 133 12.68 -5.28 -8.77
CA ILE A 133 11.69 -5.10 -9.84
C ILE A 133 11.31 -6.43 -10.50
N MET A 134 12.25 -7.33 -10.74
CA MET A 134 11.93 -8.62 -11.36
C MET A 134 10.98 -9.44 -10.49
N GLN A 135 11.27 -9.55 -9.19
CA GLN A 135 10.40 -10.26 -8.24
C GLN A 135 9.04 -9.58 -8.09
N LEU A 136 9.03 -8.24 -8.10
CA LEU A 136 7.79 -7.47 -8.07
C LEU A 136 6.93 -7.73 -9.30
N ASN A 137 7.52 -7.73 -10.51
CA ASN A 137 6.82 -8.03 -11.75
C ASN A 137 6.23 -9.45 -11.74
N GLU A 138 6.96 -10.46 -11.26
CA GLU A 138 6.43 -11.82 -11.11
C GLU A 138 5.21 -11.84 -10.18
N THR A 139 5.26 -11.09 -9.07
CA THR A 139 4.14 -10.99 -8.14
C THR A 139 2.93 -10.29 -8.79
N ILE A 140 3.16 -9.22 -9.54
CA ILE A 140 2.11 -8.50 -10.27
C ILE A 140 1.46 -9.42 -11.30
N GLU A 141 2.23 -10.19 -12.07
CA GLU A 141 1.68 -11.12 -13.06
C GLU A 141 0.86 -12.25 -12.42
N ARG A 142 1.27 -12.75 -11.26
CA ARG A 142 0.47 -13.71 -10.48
C ARG A 142 -0.84 -13.10 -10.02
N VAL A 143 -0.79 -11.88 -9.44
CA VAL A 143 -2.02 -11.19 -9.01
C VAL A 143 -2.93 -10.91 -10.20
N ARG A 144 -2.38 -10.47 -11.34
CA ARG A 144 -3.14 -10.24 -12.57
C ARG A 144 -3.82 -11.52 -13.08
N SER A 145 -3.14 -12.64 -13.00
CA SER A 145 -3.67 -13.93 -13.48
C SER A 145 -4.76 -14.52 -12.60
N TYR A 146 -4.70 -14.32 -11.29
CA TYR A 146 -5.54 -15.05 -10.33
C TYR A 146 -6.48 -14.19 -9.48
N CYS A 147 -6.17 -12.89 -9.30
CA CYS A 147 -6.87 -12.06 -8.33
C CYS A 147 -7.45 -10.77 -8.92
N ASN A 148 -6.67 -10.07 -9.76
CA ASN A 148 -7.03 -8.75 -10.26
C ASN A 148 -6.51 -8.56 -11.70
N PRO A 149 -7.26 -8.98 -12.73
CA PRO A 149 -6.82 -8.92 -14.13
C PRO A 149 -6.65 -7.49 -14.65
N ASP A 150 -7.29 -6.52 -14.02
CA ASP A 150 -7.31 -5.12 -14.47
C ASP A 150 -6.20 -4.25 -13.86
N ILE A 151 -5.38 -4.81 -12.96
CA ILE A 151 -4.32 -4.04 -12.30
C ILE A 151 -3.29 -3.51 -13.31
N LYS A 152 -2.95 -2.25 -13.20
CA LYS A 152 -2.01 -1.57 -14.11
C LYS A 152 -0.84 -0.98 -13.35
N VAL A 153 0.35 -1.09 -13.92
CA VAL A 153 1.53 -0.37 -13.47
C VAL A 153 1.53 1.01 -14.12
N LEU A 154 1.43 2.08 -13.32
CA LEU A 154 1.52 3.46 -13.81
C LEU A 154 2.95 3.84 -14.18
N GLY A 155 3.93 3.25 -13.50
CA GLY A 155 5.34 3.49 -13.72
C GLY A 155 6.15 3.46 -12.43
N ALA A 156 7.44 3.73 -12.59
CA ALA A 156 8.37 3.89 -11.50
C ALA A 156 8.88 5.34 -11.43
N PHE A 157 9.27 5.78 -10.26
CA PHE A 157 9.92 7.09 -10.09
C PHE A 157 11.05 7.00 -9.06
N LEU A 158 12.12 7.74 -9.33
CA LEU A 158 13.28 7.78 -8.44
C LEU A 158 13.00 8.62 -7.20
N THR A 159 13.33 8.07 -6.05
CA THR A 159 13.34 8.78 -4.76
C THR A 159 14.78 8.93 -4.27
N LYS A 160 15.04 9.98 -3.48
CA LYS A 160 16.39 10.27 -2.97
C LYS A 160 17.48 10.29 -4.08
N HIS A 161 17.08 10.69 -5.29
CA HIS A 161 17.95 10.74 -6.45
C HIS A 161 19.05 11.77 -6.26
N ASN A 162 20.31 11.37 -6.51
CA ASN A 162 21.45 12.26 -6.53
C ASN A 162 22.05 12.28 -7.95
N PRO A 163 21.78 13.31 -8.77
CA PRO A 163 22.23 13.37 -10.17
C PRO A 163 23.75 13.44 -10.33
N ARG A 164 24.50 13.65 -9.23
CA ARG A 164 25.97 13.72 -9.26
C ARG A 164 26.62 12.34 -9.27
N THR A 165 25.92 11.27 -8.90
CA THR A 165 26.47 9.91 -8.91
C THR A 165 26.36 9.30 -10.30
N ARG A 166 27.41 8.60 -10.74
CA ARG A 166 27.45 7.93 -12.03
C ARG A 166 26.31 6.88 -12.15
N PHE A 167 26.08 6.12 -11.08
CA PHE A 167 25.07 5.08 -11.02
C PHE A 167 23.64 5.64 -11.13
N SER A 168 23.35 6.78 -10.49
CA SER A 168 22.03 7.42 -10.61
C SER A 168 21.70 7.80 -12.05
N ARG A 169 22.70 8.23 -12.83
CA ARG A 169 22.52 8.57 -14.25
C ARG A 169 22.31 7.34 -15.14
N GLU A 170 22.95 6.22 -14.81
CA GLU A 170 22.78 4.96 -15.55
C GLU A 170 21.36 4.41 -15.32
N VAL A 171 20.85 4.42 -14.08
CA VAL A 171 19.48 3.98 -13.75
C VAL A 171 18.42 4.88 -14.41
N GLU A 172 18.62 6.19 -14.42
CA GLU A 172 17.72 7.16 -15.07
C GLU A 172 17.59 6.91 -16.58
N GLY A 173 18.68 6.47 -17.23
CA GLY A 173 18.68 6.13 -18.66
C GLY A 173 18.04 4.76 -19.00
N THR A 174 17.70 3.98 -17.97
CA THR A 174 17.13 2.61 -18.14
C THR A 174 15.62 2.57 -17.83
N LEU A 175 15.08 3.57 -17.14
CA LEU A 175 13.66 3.75 -16.82
C LEU A 175 12.92 4.47 -17.95
#